data_1a6aea436a4e638877ec584b444e47e9
#
_entry.id   1a6aea436a4e638877ec584b444e47e9
#
_cell.length_a   1.000
_cell.length_b   1.000
_cell.length_c   1.000
_cell.angle_alpha   90.00
_cell.angle_beta   90.00
_cell.angle_gamma   90.00
#
_symmetry.space_group_name_H-M   'P 1'
#
loop_
_entity.id
_entity.type
_entity.pdbx_description
1 polymer ?
#
loop_
_entity_poly.entity_id
_entity_poly.type
_entity_poly.pdbx_seq_one_letter_code
_entity_poly.pdbx_strand_id
1 'polypeptide(L)'
;MTQLSELARPFPDSLIKQKPGKFAASYVEHSVIVQRLLEVVGPFNFTVDKPVTNPDGVVSGCLATLECWIDGDFITVTEVGDVEAPGANNGSNLKIAASDALKRCAARIGLGTHLWAQENYYLDKALAKREQPDE
;
A
#
# COMPACT_ATOMS: atom_id res chain seq x y z
N MET A 1 -20.35 7.13 2.74
CA MET A 1 -19.01 6.81 3.27
C MET A 1 -17.98 7.75 2.66
N THR A 2 -17.01 8.16 3.46
CA THR A 2 -15.88 8.96 2.94
C THR A 2 -14.94 8.07 2.13
N GLN A 3 -14.11 8.71 1.31
CA GLN A 3 -13.08 7.97 0.58
C GLN A 3 -12.10 7.30 1.53
N LEU A 4 -11.76 7.96 2.64
CA LEU A 4 -10.86 7.37 3.64
C LEU A 4 -11.44 6.06 4.22
N SER A 5 -12.72 6.03 4.57
CA SER A 5 -13.33 4.82 5.09
C SER A 5 -13.39 3.70 4.03
N GLU A 6 -13.58 4.06 2.77
CA GLU A 6 -13.57 3.08 1.69
C GLU A 6 -12.17 2.51 1.45
N LEU A 7 -11.14 3.36 1.52
CA LEU A 7 -9.75 2.89 1.44
C LEU A 7 -9.42 1.92 2.58
N ALA A 8 -9.90 2.21 3.79
CA ALA A 8 -9.60 1.42 4.99
C ALA A 8 -10.41 0.11 5.07
N ARG A 9 -11.42 -0.07 4.22
CA ARG A 9 -12.27 -1.26 4.27
C ARG A 9 -11.44 -2.52 4.05
N PRO A 10 -11.58 -3.54 4.93
CA PRO A 10 -10.86 -4.80 4.77
C PRO A 10 -11.12 -5.46 3.42
N PHE A 11 -10.11 -6.14 2.91
CA PHE A 11 -10.25 -6.96 1.70
C PHE A 11 -10.98 -8.26 2.02
N PRO A 12 -11.75 -8.82 1.04
CA PRO A 12 -12.29 -10.16 1.20
C PRO A 12 -11.17 -11.18 1.44
N ASP A 13 -11.45 -12.19 2.26
CA ASP A 13 -10.47 -13.23 2.58
C ASP A 13 -9.91 -13.92 1.34
N SER A 14 -10.73 -14.03 0.28
CA SER A 14 -10.32 -14.64 -0.99
C SER A 14 -9.15 -13.91 -1.67
N LEU A 15 -8.95 -12.63 -1.37
CA LEU A 15 -7.87 -11.82 -1.94
C LEU A 15 -6.64 -11.77 -1.04
N ILE A 16 -6.75 -12.23 0.20
CA ILE A 16 -5.66 -12.20 1.15
C ILE A 16 -4.85 -13.48 1.03
N LYS A 17 -3.53 -13.32 0.85
CA LYS A 17 -2.59 -14.42 0.74
C LYS A 17 -1.62 -14.39 1.91
N GLN A 18 -0.97 -15.51 2.16
CA GLN A 18 0.03 -15.60 3.22
C GLN A 18 1.38 -15.95 2.62
N LYS A 19 2.42 -15.25 3.09
CA LYS A 19 3.79 -15.58 2.69
C LYS A 19 4.19 -16.88 3.37
N PRO A 20 4.93 -17.76 2.67
CA PRO A 20 5.45 -18.98 3.29
C PRO A 20 6.47 -18.63 4.37
N GLY A 21 6.51 -19.42 5.44
CA GLY A 21 7.52 -19.27 6.49
C GLY A 21 6.96 -19.32 7.91
N LYS A 22 7.88 -19.27 8.87
CA LYS A 22 7.58 -19.41 10.29
C LYS A 22 6.74 -18.24 10.82
N PHE A 23 6.93 -17.06 10.24
CA PHE A 23 6.13 -15.86 10.56
C PHE A 23 5.37 -15.44 9.32
N ALA A 24 4.35 -16.21 8.97
CA ALA A 24 3.55 -15.97 7.79
C ALA A 24 2.81 -14.62 7.90
N ALA A 25 3.25 -13.64 7.11
CA ALA A 25 2.58 -12.35 7.02
C ALA A 25 1.48 -12.41 5.96
N SER A 26 0.32 -11.83 6.26
CA SER A 26 -0.76 -11.69 5.29
C SER A 26 -0.45 -10.56 4.33
N TYR A 27 -0.79 -10.74 3.05
CA TYR A 27 -0.61 -9.71 2.03
C TYR A 27 -1.67 -9.83 0.94
N VAL A 28 -1.79 -8.78 0.14
CA VAL A 28 -2.57 -8.82 -1.10
C VAL A 28 -1.64 -8.49 -2.27
N GLU A 29 -2.00 -8.94 -3.46
CA GLU A 29 -1.20 -8.67 -4.65
C GLU A 29 -1.24 -7.20 -5.02
N HIS A 30 -0.21 -6.75 -5.74
CA HIS A 30 -0.07 -5.36 -6.21
C HIS A 30 -1.32 -4.89 -6.96
N SER A 31 -1.88 -5.74 -7.83
CA SER A 31 -3.06 -5.40 -8.61
C SER A 31 -4.28 -5.09 -7.74
N VAL A 32 -4.40 -5.73 -6.58
CA VAL A 32 -5.50 -5.51 -5.65
C VAL A 32 -5.41 -4.10 -5.04
N ILE A 33 -4.18 -3.67 -4.71
CA ILE A 33 -3.93 -2.31 -4.21
C ILE A 33 -4.27 -1.27 -5.27
N VAL A 34 -3.79 -1.48 -6.50
CA VAL A 34 -4.05 -0.57 -7.62
C VAL A 34 -5.55 -0.46 -7.88
N GLN A 35 -6.24 -1.60 -7.89
CA GLN A 35 -7.68 -1.61 -8.13
C GLN A 35 -8.45 -0.84 -7.06
N ARG A 36 -8.11 -1.02 -5.79
CA ARG A 36 -8.77 -0.28 -4.69
C ARG A 36 -8.52 1.22 -4.83
N LEU A 37 -7.30 1.62 -5.16
CA LEU A 37 -6.98 3.04 -5.39
C LEU A 37 -7.83 3.61 -6.52
N LEU A 38 -7.87 2.93 -7.67
CA LEU A 38 -8.64 3.40 -8.82
C LEU A 38 -10.13 3.49 -8.51
N GLU A 39 -10.68 2.54 -7.78
CA GLU A 39 -12.11 2.55 -7.41
C GLU A 39 -12.45 3.68 -6.45
N VAL A 40 -11.58 4.01 -5.52
CA VAL A 40 -11.88 4.97 -4.45
C VAL A 40 -11.44 6.39 -4.81
N VAL A 41 -10.20 6.57 -5.25
CA VAL A 41 -9.65 7.90 -5.51
C VAL A 41 -9.57 8.24 -7.00
N GLY A 42 -9.83 7.28 -7.88
CA GLY A 42 -9.67 7.46 -9.32
C GLY A 42 -8.21 7.43 -9.74
N PRO A 43 -7.90 7.92 -10.95
CA PRO A 43 -6.51 7.97 -11.41
C PRO A 43 -5.62 8.72 -10.42
N PHE A 44 -4.49 8.13 -10.11
CA PHE A 44 -3.53 8.68 -9.15
C PHE A 44 -2.15 8.78 -9.80
N ASN A 45 -1.27 9.59 -9.22
CA ASN A 45 0.12 9.70 -9.64
C ASN A 45 0.99 8.85 -8.72
N PHE A 46 1.82 8.02 -9.32
CA PHE A 46 2.83 7.27 -8.58
C PHE A 46 4.15 7.41 -9.30
N THR A 47 5.15 7.95 -8.60
CA THR A 47 6.46 8.28 -9.16
C THR A 47 7.54 7.54 -8.40
N VAL A 48 8.40 6.83 -9.13
CA VAL A 48 9.63 6.28 -8.54
C VAL A 48 10.67 7.39 -8.60
N ASP A 49 10.94 8.01 -7.45
CA ASP A 49 11.81 9.20 -7.38
C ASP A 49 13.26 8.84 -7.63
N LYS A 50 13.73 7.76 -7.01
CA LYS A 50 15.09 7.27 -7.24
C LYS A 50 15.25 5.84 -6.75
N PRO A 51 16.13 5.06 -7.40
CA PRO A 51 16.52 3.76 -6.87
C PRO A 51 17.49 3.92 -5.70
N VAL A 52 17.53 2.91 -4.84
CA VAL A 52 18.56 2.75 -3.82
C VAL A 52 19.41 1.56 -4.24
N THR A 53 20.72 1.75 -4.32
CA THR A 53 21.65 0.71 -4.73
C THR A 53 22.66 0.40 -3.63
N ASN A 54 23.12 -0.85 -3.58
CA ASN A 54 24.20 -1.24 -2.69
C ASN A 54 25.58 -0.86 -3.31
N PRO A 55 26.70 -1.03 -2.58
CA PRO A 55 28.01 -0.69 -3.12
C PRO A 55 28.38 -1.41 -4.43
N ASP A 56 27.78 -2.55 -4.70
CA ASP A 56 28.02 -3.29 -5.94
C ASP A 56 27.15 -2.83 -7.12
N GLY A 57 26.34 -1.78 -6.91
CA GLY A 57 25.47 -1.25 -7.94
C GLY A 57 24.18 -2.02 -8.14
N VAL A 58 23.85 -2.93 -7.24
CA VAL A 58 22.61 -3.72 -7.31
C VAL A 58 21.48 -2.94 -6.64
N VAL A 59 20.34 -2.84 -7.32
CA VAL A 59 19.15 -2.17 -6.77
C VAL A 59 18.61 -2.97 -5.59
N SER A 60 18.57 -2.35 -4.42
CA SER A 60 18.08 -2.95 -3.17
C SER A 60 16.76 -2.34 -2.69
N GLY A 61 16.34 -1.23 -3.30
CA GLY A 61 15.12 -0.54 -2.92
C GLY A 61 14.84 0.65 -3.81
N CYS A 62 13.88 1.48 -3.40
CA CYS A 62 13.60 2.75 -4.07
C CYS A 62 12.90 3.71 -3.11
N LEU A 63 12.94 5.00 -3.46
CA LEU A 63 12.04 6.01 -2.92
C LEU A 63 10.96 6.27 -3.96
N ALA A 64 9.72 6.33 -3.53
CA ALA A 64 8.60 6.57 -4.44
C ALA A 64 7.53 7.43 -3.76
N THR A 65 6.74 8.13 -4.57
CA THR A 65 5.73 9.08 -4.10
C THR A 65 4.39 8.77 -4.75
N LEU A 66 3.36 8.66 -3.91
CA LEU A 66 1.97 8.54 -4.31
C LEU A 66 1.28 9.88 -4.11
N GLU A 67 0.55 10.34 -5.12
CA GLU A 67 -0.25 11.57 -5.05
C GLU A 67 -1.67 11.28 -5.50
N CYS A 68 -2.63 11.72 -4.69
CA CYS A 68 -4.05 11.54 -5.00
C CYS A 68 -4.91 12.52 -4.21
N TRP A 69 -6.18 12.63 -4.59
CA TRP A 69 -7.16 13.43 -3.88
C TRP A 69 -8.00 12.55 -2.97
N ILE A 70 -8.07 12.89 -1.70
CA ILE A 70 -8.87 12.16 -0.71
C ILE A 70 -9.74 13.18 0.04
N ASP A 71 -11.05 13.00 -0.04
CA ASP A 71 -12.03 13.83 0.66
C ASP A 71 -11.79 15.34 0.44
N GLY A 72 -11.42 15.70 -0.79
CA GLY A 72 -11.20 17.09 -1.20
C GLY A 72 -9.80 17.63 -0.97
N ASP A 73 -8.92 16.86 -0.32
CA ASP A 73 -7.54 17.27 -0.07
C ASP A 73 -6.56 16.54 -0.98
N PHE A 74 -5.57 17.29 -1.47
CA PHE A 74 -4.47 16.69 -2.25
C PHE A 74 -3.44 16.11 -1.30
N ILE A 75 -3.22 14.82 -1.41
CA ILE A 75 -2.34 14.06 -0.50
C ILE A 75 -1.10 13.62 -1.26
N THR A 76 0.06 13.83 -0.64
CA THR A 76 1.37 13.39 -1.13
C THR A 76 2.02 12.52 -0.06
N VAL A 77 2.37 11.29 -0.43
CA VAL A 77 3.02 10.33 0.48
C VAL A 77 4.27 9.78 -0.17
N THR A 78 5.40 9.88 0.50
CA THR A 78 6.67 9.30 0.04
C THR A 78 7.09 8.16 0.95
N GLU A 79 7.47 7.04 0.36
CA GLU A 79 7.88 5.85 1.09
C GLU A 79 9.05 5.15 0.43
N VAL A 80 9.69 4.28 1.22
CA VAL A 80 10.78 3.41 0.77
C VAL A 80 10.19 2.04 0.46
N GLY A 81 10.57 1.49 -0.69
CA GLY A 81 10.28 0.10 -1.04
C GLY A 81 11.55 -0.74 -1.00
N ASP A 82 11.42 -1.99 -0.59
CA ASP A 82 12.52 -2.94 -0.48
C ASP A 82 12.42 -4.04 -1.53
N VAL A 83 13.57 -4.64 -1.83
CA VAL A 83 13.66 -5.86 -2.63
C VAL A 83 13.85 -7.03 -1.67
N GLU A 84 12.76 -7.67 -1.28
CA GLU A 84 12.82 -8.83 -0.35
C GLU A 84 13.37 -10.08 -1.04
N ALA A 85 12.95 -10.32 -2.28
CA ALA A 85 13.39 -11.46 -3.06
C ALA A 85 13.95 -10.96 -4.39
N PRO A 86 15.30 -10.95 -4.57
CA PRO A 86 15.91 -10.40 -5.75
C PRO A 86 15.42 -11.05 -7.06
N GLY A 87 15.16 -10.22 -8.05
CA GLY A 87 14.85 -10.66 -9.40
C GLY A 87 16.11 -10.92 -10.22
N ALA A 88 15.92 -11.14 -11.52
CA ALA A 88 17.01 -11.51 -12.43
C ALA A 88 17.98 -10.37 -12.72
N ASN A 89 17.55 -9.10 -12.57
CA ASN A 89 18.37 -7.94 -12.92
C ASN A 89 17.87 -6.70 -12.17
N ASN A 90 18.58 -5.57 -12.37
CA ASN A 90 18.20 -4.32 -11.69
C ASN A 90 16.83 -3.80 -12.10
N GLY A 91 16.40 -4.00 -13.33
CA GLY A 91 15.06 -3.63 -13.75
C GLY A 91 13.99 -4.40 -13.00
N SER A 92 14.17 -5.71 -12.82
CA SER A 92 13.28 -6.54 -12.04
C SER A 92 13.29 -6.13 -10.58
N ASN A 93 14.46 -5.87 -10.01
CA ASN A 93 14.59 -5.41 -8.63
C ASN A 93 13.86 -4.08 -8.41
N LEU A 94 13.99 -3.14 -9.36
CA LEU A 94 13.33 -1.85 -9.25
C LEU A 94 11.80 -2.00 -9.29
N LYS A 95 11.27 -2.89 -10.11
CA LYS A 95 9.83 -3.18 -10.15
C LYS A 95 9.33 -3.74 -8.82
N ILE A 96 10.08 -4.65 -8.22
CA ILE A 96 9.75 -5.23 -6.91
C ILE A 96 9.73 -4.14 -5.84
N ALA A 97 10.76 -3.30 -5.81
CA ALA A 97 10.86 -2.20 -4.87
C ALA A 97 9.72 -1.20 -5.05
N ALA A 98 9.38 -0.85 -6.29
CA ALA A 98 8.29 0.08 -6.60
C ALA A 98 6.94 -0.46 -6.14
N SER A 99 6.69 -1.75 -6.35
CA SER A 99 5.46 -2.42 -5.88
C SER A 99 5.35 -2.37 -4.35
N ASP A 100 6.44 -2.65 -3.65
CA ASP A 100 6.48 -2.57 -2.19
C ASP A 100 6.26 -1.13 -1.72
N ALA A 101 6.89 -0.16 -2.37
CA ALA A 101 6.72 1.25 -2.03
C ALA A 101 5.27 1.71 -2.22
N LEU A 102 4.59 1.29 -3.29
CA LEU A 102 3.18 1.63 -3.50
C LEU A 102 2.31 1.09 -2.36
N LYS A 103 2.53 -0.15 -1.95
CA LYS A 103 1.78 -0.74 -0.83
C LYS A 103 1.99 0.04 0.45
N ARG A 104 3.22 0.49 0.72
CA ARG A 104 3.55 1.28 1.92
C ARG A 104 2.94 2.68 1.87
N CYS A 105 2.97 3.32 0.70
CA CYS A 105 2.28 4.60 0.50
C CYS A 105 0.77 4.44 0.76
N ALA A 106 0.18 3.40 0.19
CA ALA A 106 -1.25 3.12 0.33
C ALA A 106 -1.63 2.88 1.79
N ALA A 107 -0.78 2.17 2.55
CA ALA A 107 -1.01 1.92 3.96
C ALA A 107 -1.09 3.22 4.77
N ARG A 108 -0.30 4.24 4.40
CA ARG A 108 -0.31 5.53 5.09
C ARG A 108 -1.59 6.34 4.88
N ILE A 109 -2.36 6.00 3.85
CA ILE A 109 -3.68 6.59 3.62
C ILE A 109 -4.82 5.63 3.98
N GLY A 110 -4.50 4.59 4.74
CA GLY A 110 -5.48 3.67 5.34
C GLY A 110 -5.74 2.40 4.58
N LEU A 111 -5.18 2.24 3.37
CA LEU A 111 -5.46 1.08 2.53
C LEU A 111 -4.60 -0.12 2.95
N GLY A 112 -5.23 -1.22 3.30
CA GLY A 112 -4.53 -2.45 3.63
C GLY A 112 -3.94 -2.51 5.03
N THR A 113 -4.19 -1.52 5.89
CA THR A 113 -3.63 -1.48 7.24
C THR A 113 -4.06 -2.66 8.10
N HIS A 114 -5.22 -3.24 7.84
CA HIS A 114 -5.71 -4.43 8.55
C HIS A 114 -4.78 -5.65 8.37
N LEU A 115 -4.02 -5.70 7.26
CA LEU A 115 -3.05 -6.77 7.01
C LEU A 115 -1.83 -6.66 7.92
N TRP A 116 -1.54 -5.46 8.40
CA TRP A 116 -0.36 -5.13 9.20
C TRP A 116 -0.68 -5.08 10.70
N ALA A 117 -1.94 -4.81 11.04
CA ALA A 117 -2.38 -4.67 12.41
C ALA A 117 -2.64 -6.01 13.12
N GLN A 118 -2.63 -7.11 12.37
CA GLN A 118 -2.87 -8.45 12.88
C GLN A 118 -4.19 -8.57 13.63
N GLU A 119 -4.17 -8.72 14.96
CA GLU A 119 -5.38 -8.99 15.75
C GLU A 119 -6.19 -7.76 16.12
N ASN A 120 -5.58 -6.57 16.06
CA ASN A 120 -6.17 -5.36 16.64
C ASN A 120 -6.41 -4.25 15.62
N TYR A 121 -7.13 -4.58 14.54
CA TYR A 121 -7.46 -3.59 13.53
C TYR A 121 -8.81 -2.95 13.83
N TYR A 122 -8.82 -1.63 13.98
CA TYR A 122 -10.02 -0.87 14.32
C TYR A 122 -10.37 0.25 13.34
N LEU A 123 -9.49 0.56 12.40
CA LEU A 123 -9.64 1.77 11.59
C LEU A 123 -10.96 1.81 10.82
N ASP A 124 -11.32 0.70 10.18
CA ASP A 124 -12.56 0.64 9.41
C ASP A 124 -13.79 0.86 10.29
N LYS A 125 -13.80 0.28 11.49
CA LYS A 125 -14.90 0.42 12.45
C LYS A 125 -14.95 1.82 13.03
N ALA A 126 -13.79 2.39 13.36
CA ALA A 126 -13.72 3.75 13.90
C ALA A 126 -14.21 4.77 12.87
N LEU A 127 -13.84 4.60 11.59
CA LEU A 127 -14.29 5.49 10.53
C LEU A 127 -15.78 5.34 10.28
N ALA A 128 -16.30 4.12 10.24
CA ALA A 128 -17.72 3.88 10.07
C ALA A 128 -18.54 4.52 11.20
N LYS A 129 -18.05 4.44 12.44
CA LYS A 129 -18.69 5.05 13.58
C LYS A 129 -18.70 6.58 13.50
N ARG A 130 -17.62 7.18 13.01
CA ARG A 130 -17.52 8.65 12.87
C ARG A 130 -18.45 9.19 11.80
N GLU A 131 -18.83 8.38 10.82
CA GLU A 131 -19.73 8.78 9.73
C GLU A 131 -21.21 8.61 10.08
N GLN A 132 -21.52 7.94 11.18
CA GLN A 132 -22.91 7.80 11.61
C GLN A 132 -23.44 9.15 12.12
N PRO A 133 -24.65 9.54 11.68
CA PRO A 133 -25.22 10.78 12.21
C PRO A 133 -25.49 10.68 13.71
N ASP A 134 -25.22 11.75 14.41
CA ASP A 134 -25.58 11.85 15.83
C ASP A 134 -27.11 11.90 15.97
N GLU A 135 -27.63 11.05 16.80
CA GLU A 135 -29.08 11.08 17.11
C GLU A 135 -29.36 12.01 18.28
#